data_b6402f9837dc503e868de141000e592e
#
_entry.id   b6402f9837dc503e868de141000e592e
#
_cell.length_a   1.000
_cell.length_b   1.000
_cell.length_c   1.000
_cell.angle_alpha   90.00
_cell.angle_beta   90.00
_cell.angle_gamma   90.00
#
_symmetry.space_group_name_H-M   'P 1'
#
loop_
_entity.id
_entity.type
_entity.pdbx_description
1 polymer ?
#
loop_
_entity_poly.entity_id
_entity_poly.type
_entity_poly.pdbx_seq_one_letter_code
_entity_poly.pdbx_strand_id
1 'polypeptide(L)'
;MTLQTNYDVVNIADIVGKGYGEFWRFKGRYKVVKGSRASKKSSTQSLRVIYEIVSNPVINWLVVRKTERTLRDSCFAQLKWAMRRLHVEKYFRCSVSPLEITYIPTGQKILFRGLDDPLKVTSITVDSGCLCRLWIEEAYEITKEDDFNRLDESIRGQLPEGMYHQVVLTFNPWSDRHWLKKRFFDTPNPNVLAMTTNYRCNEFLSQSDLLLFEEMKKNPRRYAVAGEGDWGVVDGLVYENWKEQVFDTSEITRRATVKSAFGLDFGYTNDPSAFICLLVDETAREIYVFDELYQKGMSNDDIGEELLRRGYLKERIRADSAEPKSIAYLRKKYLRRIRAAKKGPDSIMAGVTLIQDYTIIIHPSCVNFITEISNYTWATDKFDNKINKPVDDFNHLMDAMRYAMEDFDGRKGIRIMT
;
A
#
# COMPACT_ATOMS: atom_id res chain seq x y z
N MET A 1 -10.31 -57.38 -20.58
CA MET A 1 -10.79 -56.44 -19.52
C MET A 1 -10.01 -55.15 -19.67
N THR A 2 -10.50 -54.23 -20.47
CA THR A 2 -9.91 -52.93 -20.75
C THR A 2 -10.36 -51.94 -19.68
N LEU A 3 -9.47 -51.56 -18.78
CA LEU A 3 -9.72 -50.46 -17.85
C LEU A 3 -9.70 -49.15 -18.64
N GLN A 4 -10.84 -48.64 -19.02
CA GLN A 4 -11.03 -47.26 -19.45
C GLN A 4 -10.91 -46.36 -18.20
N THR A 5 -9.75 -45.78 -17.99
CA THR A 5 -9.62 -44.64 -17.09
C THR A 5 -10.10 -43.41 -17.85
N ASN A 6 -11.30 -42.92 -17.48
CA ASN A 6 -11.76 -41.60 -17.89
C ASN A 6 -10.83 -40.56 -17.24
N TYR A 7 -9.85 -40.09 -17.97
CA TYR A 7 -9.16 -38.86 -17.64
C TYR A 7 -10.04 -37.71 -18.10
N ASP A 8 -10.60 -36.97 -17.19
CA ASP A 8 -11.21 -35.69 -17.51
C ASP A 8 -10.10 -34.77 -18.01
N VAL A 9 -10.04 -34.56 -19.32
CA VAL A 9 -9.09 -33.63 -19.92
C VAL A 9 -9.62 -32.21 -19.68
N VAL A 10 -8.98 -31.49 -18.78
CA VAL A 10 -9.32 -30.09 -18.50
C VAL A 10 -8.57 -29.21 -19.48
N ASN A 11 -9.30 -28.49 -20.31
CA ASN A 11 -8.73 -27.46 -21.17
C ASN A 11 -8.55 -26.17 -20.39
N ILE A 12 -7.30 -25.82 -20.09
CA ILE A 12 -6.95 -24.60 -19.34
C ILE A 12 -7.47 -23.33 -20.03
N ALA A 13 -7.45 -23.27 -21.37
CA ALA A 13 -7.90 -22.11 -22.12
C ALA A 13 -9.38 -21.80 -21.89
N ASP A 14 -10.23 -22.82 -21.77
CA ASP A 14 -11.67 -22.66 -21.54
C ASP A 14 -11.97 -22.18 -20.11
N ILE A 15 -11.12 -22.53 -19.14
CA ILE A 15 -11.27 -22.10 -17.75
C ILE A 15 -10.75 -20.69 -17.54
N VAL A 16 -9.59 -20.34 -18.12
CA VAL A 16 -8.98 -19.01 -18.05
C VAL A 16 -9.76 -18.01 -18.87
N GLY A 17 -10.23 -18.42 -20.05
CA GLY A 17 -10.96 -17.57 -20.99
C GLY A 17 -10.10 -16.48 -21.63
N LYS A 18 -10.77 -15.44 -22.12
CA LYS A 18 -10.15 -14.37 -22.92
C LYS A 18 -9.27 -13.42 -22.08
N GLY A 19 -8.33 -12.75 -22.78
CA GLY A 19 -7.56 -11.62 -22.22
C GLY A 19 -6.25 -11.97 -21.52
N TYR A 20 -5.97 -13.25 -21.24
CA TYR A 20 -4.78 -13.66 -20.47
C TYR A 20 -3.77 -14.52 -21.24
N GLY A 21 -3.87 -14.63 -22.56
CA GLY A 21 -2.98 -15.46 -23.38
C GLY A 21 -1.50 -15.04 -23.28
N GLU A 22 -1.22 -13.75 -23.31
CA GLU A 22 0.12 -13.21 -23.14
C GLU A 22 0.66 -13.43 -21.71
N PHE A 23 -0.16 -13.14 -20.70
CA PHE A 23 0.13 -13.42 -19.29
C PHE A 23 0.55 -14.89 -19.09
N TRP A 24 -0.13 -15.82 -19.75
CA TRP A 24 0.16 -17.24 -19.61
C TRP A 24 1.51 -17.62 -20.22
N ARG A 25 1.84 -17.08 -21.39
CA ARG A 25 3.05 -17.45 -22.16
C ARG A 25 4.32 -16.71 -21.73
N PHE A 26 4.21 -15.52 -21.13
CA PHE A 26 5.36 -14.71 -20.79
C PHE A 26 6.25 -15.38 -19.73
N LYS A 27 7.57 -15.42 -19.98
CA LYS A 27 8.58 -16.06 -19.12
C LYS A 27 9.57 -15.08 -18.49
N GLY A 28 9.43 -13.77 -18.72
CA GLY A 28 10.25 -12.74 -18.06
C GLY A 28 10.01 -12.70 -16.56
N ARG A 29 10.87 -11.96 -15.86
CA ARG A 29 10.89 -11.94 -14.39
C ARG A 29 9.63 -11.36 -13.77
N TYR A 30 9.03 -10.32 -14.37
CA TYR A 30 7.89 -9.64 -13.76
C TYR A 30 6.64 -9.71 -14.62
N LYS A 31 5.55 -10.17 -14.02
CA LYS A 31 4.18 -10.05 -14.55
C LYS A 31 3.41 -9.11 -13.66
N VAL A 32 3.07 -7.94 -14.20
CA VAL A 32 2.41 -6.88 -13.44
C VAL A 32 1.05 -6.61 -14.05
N VAL A 33 0.00 -7.04 -13.36
CA VAL A 33 -1.37 -6.96 -13.86
C VAL A 33 -2.17 -5.99 -13.00
N LYS A 34 -2.32 -4.77 -13.49
CA LYS A 34 -3.31 -3.84 -12.96
C LYS A 34 -4.67 -4.09 -13.61
N GLY A 35 -5.72 -3.78 -12.91
CA GLY A 35 -7.03 -3.92 -13.56
C GLY A 35 -8.21 -3.64 -12.67
N SER A 36 -9.38 -3.62 -13.30
CA SER A 36 -10.65 -3.38 -12.64
C SER A 36 -11.04 -4.48 -11.66
N ARG A 37 -12.10 -4.27 -10.92
CA ARG A 37 -12.82 -5.37 -10.25
C ARG A 37 -13.34 -6.35 -11.29
N ALA A 38 -13.51 -7.60 -10.89
CA ALA A 38 -14.03 -8.70 -11.72
C ALA A 38 -13.27 -8.96 -13.04
N SER A 39 -12.04 -8.45 -13.21
CA SER A 39 -11.21 -8.67 -14.40
C SER A 39 -10.43 -10.00 -14.39
N LYS A 40 -10.74 -10.93 -13.52
CA LYS A 40 -10.15 -12.28 -13.38
C LYS A 40 -8.66 -12.31 -12.95
N LYS A 41 -8.04 -11.21 -12.52
CA LYS A 41 -6.61 -11.17 -12.14
C LYS A 41 -6.25 -12.30 -11.16
N SER A 42 -6.86 -12.29 -9.99
CA SER A 42 -6.56 -13.25 -8.90
C SER A 42 -6.98 -14.67 -9.24
N SER A 43 -8.11 -14.87 -9.92
CA SER A 43 -8.57 -16.19 -10.35
C SER A 43 -7.66 -16.81 -11.40
N THR A 44 -7.23 -16.04 -12.41
CA THR A 44 -6.28 -16.50 -13.42
C THR A 44 -4.92 -16.83 -12.82
N GLN A 45 -4.43 -15.98 -11.91
CA GLN A 45 -3.18 -16.26 -11.22
C GLN A 45 -3.27 -17.50 -10.33
N SER A 46 -4.39 -17.71 -9.63
CA SER A 46 -4.61 -18.91 -8.82
C SER A 46 -4.61 -20.18 -9.66
N LEU A 47 -5.29 -20.16 -10.81
CA LEU A 47 -5.27 -21.28 -11.76
C LEU A 47 -3.86 -21.56 -12.24
N ARG A 48 -3.06 -20.52 -12.54
CA ARG A 48 -1.68 -20.67 -12.97
C ARG A 48 -0.79 -21.28 -11.87
N VAL A 49 -0.92 -20.85 -10.61
CA VAL A 49 -0.17 -21.41 -9.47
C VAL A 49 -0.40 -22.91 -9.40
N ILE A 50 -1.66 -23.35 -9.41
CA ILE A 50 -2.00 -24.77 -9.33
C ILE A 50 -1.50 -25.55 -10.57
N TYR A 51 -1.68 -24.98 -11.76
CA TYR A 51 -1.18 -25.57 -13.00
C TYR A 51 0.34 -25.76 -12.97
N GLU A 52 1.12 -24.74 -12.58
CA GLU A 52 2.58 -24.83 -12.53
C GLU A 52 3.06 -25.86 -11.49
N ILE A 53 2.43 -25.97 -10.32
CA ILE A 53 2.76 -26.99 -9.32
C ILE A 53 2.52 -28.39 -9.86
N VAL A 54 1.40 -28.64 -10.52
CA VAL A 54 1.05 -29.97 -11.04
C VAL A 54 1.93 -30.34 -12.24
N SER A 55 2.27 -29.36 -13.08
CA SER A 55 3.00 -29.58 -14.35
C SER A 55 4.51 -29.61 -14.19
N ASN A 56 5.05 -29.16 -13.06
CA ASN A 56 6.50 -29.05 -12.89
C ASN A 56 6.91 -29.37 -11.45
N PRO A 57 7.67 -30.48 -11.21
CA PRO A 57 7.97 -30.98 -9.87
C PRO A 57 8.99 -30.13 -9.08
N VAL A 58 9.49 -29.02 -9.64
CA VAL A 58 10.51 -28.18 -9.02
C VAL A 58 9.96 -26.90 -8.41
N ILE A 59 8.83 -26.40 -8.92
CA ILE A 59 8.31 -25.07 -8.59
C ILE A 59 7.65 -25.03 -7.22
N ASN A 60 8.11 -24.12 -6.36
CA ASN A 60 7.36 -23.67 -5.18
C ASN A 60 6.97 -22.21 -5.32
N TRP A 61 5.86 -21.85 -4.68
CA TRP A 61 5.29 -20.51 -4.69
C TRP A 61 5.32 -19.87 -3.30
N LEU A 62 5.68 -18.60 -3.25
CA LEU A 62 5.42 -17.71 -2.13
C LEU A 62 4.27 -16.77 -2.51
N VAL A 63 3.23 -16.72 -1.70
CA VAL A 63 2.08 -15.83 -1.87
C VAL A 63 2.08 -14.81 -0.75
N VAL A 64 2.05 -13.53 -1.11
CA VAL A 64 2.21 -12.42 -0.18
C VAL A 64 1.08 -11.42 -0.31
N ARG A 65 0.65 -10.90 0.84
CA ARG A 65 -0.14 -9.67 0.97
C ARG A 65 0.48 -8.78 2.05
N LYS A 66 0.08 -7.52 2.11
CA LYS A 66 0.54 -6.62 3.18
C LYS A 66 0.23 -7.18 4.57
N THR A 67 -0.95 -7.76 4.79
CA THR A 67 -1.41 -8.27 6.07
C THR A 67 -1.66 -9.78 6.02
N GLU A 68 -1.00 -10.55 6.89
CA GLU A 68 -1.04 -12.02 6.90
C GLU A 68 -2.46 -12.58 7.11
N ARG A 69 -3.22 -12.02 8.05
CA ARG A 69 -4.58 -12.49 8.36
C ARG A 69 -5.54 -12.48 7.16
N THR A 70 -5.31 -11.59 6.19
CA THR A 70 -6.17 -11.49 5.00
C THR A 70 -5.90 -12.57 3.96
N LEU A 71 -4.77 -13.26 4.03
CA LEU A 71 -4.37 -14.31 3.08
C LEU A 71 -5.30 -15.52 3.12
N ARG A 72 -5.82 -15.88 4.31
CA ARG A 72 -6.70 -17.03 4.47
C ARG A 72 -8.00 -16.91 3.69
N ASP A 73 -8.63 -15.76 3.81
CA ASP A 73 -9.95 -15.51 3.21
C ASP A 73 -9.85 -15.02 1.76
N SER A 74 -8.65 -14.67 1.29
CA SER A 74 -8.38 -14.26 -0.09
C SER A 74 -7.62 -15.34 -0.87
N CYS A 75 -6.28 -15.24 -0.97
CA CYS A 75 -5.44 -16.10 -1.81
C CYS A 75 -5.60 -17.59 -1.51
N PHE A 76 -5.64 -17.98 -0.24
CA PHE A 76 -5.76 -19.38 0.15
C PHE A 76 -7.13 -19.96 -0.27
N ALA A 77 -8.22 -19.24 -0.04
CA ALA A 77 -9.55 -19.64 -0.50
C ALA A 77 -9.62 -19.70 -2.04
N GLN A 78 -8.99 -18.75 -2.72
CA GLN A 78 -8.95 -18.68 -4.18
C GLN A 78 -8.14 -19.83 -4.78
N LEU A 79 -7.04 -20.25 -4.16
CA LEU A 79 -6.26 -21.41 -4.60
C LEU A 79 -7.04 -22.72 -4.39
N LYS A 80 -7.81 -22.85 -3.31
CA LYS A 80 -8.72 -24.00 -3.13
C LYS A 80 -9.81 -24.05 -4.21
N TRP A 81 -10.36 -22.90 -4.60
CA TRP A 81 -11.25 -22.80 -5.74
C TRP A 81 -10.56 -23.27 -7.03
N ALA A 82 -9.32 -22.84 -7.29
CA ALA A 82 -8.55 -23.25 -8.48
C ALA A 82 -8.29 -24.76 -8.51
N MET A 83 -7.95 -25.39 -7.38
CA MET A 83 -7.80 -26.85 -7.30
C MET A 83 -9.06 -27.60 -7.69
N ARG A 84 -10.22 -27.17 -7.17
CA ARG A 84 -11.53 -27.76 -7.54
C ARG A 84 -11.82 -27.55 -9.01
N ARG A 85 -11.57 -26.34 -9.53
CA ARG A 85 -11.83 -26.01 -10.93
C ARG A 85 -10.98 -26.82 -11.91
N LEU A 86 -9.78 -27.24 -11.46
CA LEU A 86 -8.86 -28.09 -12.23
C LEU A 86 -9.00 -29.59 -11.91
N HIS A 87 -9.94 -29.99 -11.06
CA HIS A 87 -10.20 -31.38 -10.63
C HIS A 87 -9.00 -32.08 -10.01
N VAL A 88 -8.12 -31.32 -9.32
CA VAL A 88 -6.89 -31.84 -8.70
C VAL A 88 -6.86 -31.73 -7.17
N GLU A 89 -7.95 -31.31 -6.51
CA GLU A 89 -8.02 -31.05 -5.07
C GLU A 89 -7.52 -32.24 -4.22
N LYS A 90 -7.80 -33.47 -4.62
CA LYS A 90 -7.41 -34.71 -3.93
C LYS A 90 -5.88 -34.90 -3.81
N TYR A 91 -5.11 -34.21 -4.65
CA TYR A 91 -3.64 -34.29 -4.62
C TYR A 91 -3.00 -33.20 -3.75
N PHE A 92 -3.79 -32.38 -3.08
CA PHE A 92 -3.29 -31.28 -2.24
C PHE A 92 -3.71 -31.45 -0.79
N ARG A 93 -2.79 -31.16 0.12
CA ARG A 93 -3.04 -31.02 1.55
C ARG A 93 -3.00 -29.54 1.92
N CYS A 94 -4.09 -29.01 2.50
CA CYS A 94 -4.22 -27.63 2.94
C CYS A 94 -4.07 -27.57 4.47
N SER A 95 -3.14 -26.76 4.97
CA SER A 95 -2.93 -26.45 6.38
C SER A 95 -3.29 -25.00 6.68
N VAL A 96 -3.88 -24.73 7.83
CA VAL A 96 -4.20 -23.38 8.30
C VAL A 96 -3.24 -22.89 9.39
N SER A 97 -2.44 -23.80 9.96
CA SER A 97 -1.41 -23.49 10.96
C SER A 97 -0.26 -24.50 10.83
N PRO A 98 0.87 -24.13 10.20
CA PRO A 98 1.09 -22.91 9.43
C PRO A 98 0.18 -22.82 8.20
N LEU A 99 -0.06 -21.61 7.70
CA LEU A 99 -0.85 -21.43 6.48
C LEU A 99 -0.01 -21.84 5.27
N GLU A 100 -0.29 -23.02 4.71
CA GLU A 100 0.41 -23.57 3.57
C GLU A 100 -0.45 -24.59 2.80
N ILE A 101 -0.09 -24.82 1.54
CA ILE A 101 -0.68 -25.87 0.70
C ILE A 101 0.47 -26.74 0.19
N THR A 102 0.35 -28.05 0.38
CA THR A 102 1.35 -29.02 -0.08
C THR A 102 0.77 -29.88 -1.19
N TYR A 103 1.48 -29.99 -2.31
CA TYR A 103 1.19 -30.95 -3.37
C TYR A 103 1.76 -32.32 -2.96
N ILE A 104 0.90 -33.27 -2.66
CA ILE A 104 1.24 -34.56 -2.04
C ILE A 104 2.22 -35.38 -2.87
N PRO A 105 2.08 -35.48 -4.24
CA PRO A 105 2.94 -36.37 -5.02
C PRO A 105 4.42 -36.02 -5.00
N THR A 106 4.78 -34.74 -4.85
CA THR A 106 6.18 -34.27 -4.94
C THR A 106 6.65 -33.50 -3.72
N GLY A 107 5.76 -33.17 -2.79
CA GLY A 107 6.09 -32.39 -1.59
C GLY A 107 6.26 -30.90 -1.81
N GLN A 108 5.99 -30.39 -3.03
CA GLN A 108 6.06 -28.96 -3.33
C GLN A 108 5.05 -28.16 -2.49
N LYS A 109 5.40 -26.90 -2.20
CA LYS A 109 4.62 -26.05 -1.31
C LYS A 109 4.20 -24.74 -1.97
N ILE A 110 3.02 -24.25 -1.56
CA ILE A 110 2.58 -22.88 -1.70
C ILE A 110 2.55 -22.30 -0.30
N LEU A 111 3.44 -21.35 -0.05
CA LEU A 111 3.65 -20.71 1.25
C LEU A 111 2.97 -19.34 1.27
N PHE A 112 2.46 -18.95 2.43
CA PHE A 112 1.76 -17.68 2.60
C PHE A 112 2.44 -16.84 3.67
N ARG A 113 2.69 -15.56 3.39
CA ARG A 113 3.33 -14.62 4.35
C ARG A 113 2.72 -13.23 4.23
N GLY A 114 2.57 -12.55 5.37
CA GLY A 114 2.30 -11.12 5.42
C GLY A 114 3.60 -10.31 5.41
N LEU A 115 3.52 -9.03 5.01
CA LEU A 115 4.61 -8.06 5.11
C LEU A 115 4.58 -7.27 6.41
N ASP A 116 3.66 -7.55 7.30
CA ASP A 116 3.61 -7.04 8.67
C ASP A 116 4.86 -7.45 9.48
N ASP A 117 5.57 -8.49 9.07
CA ASP A 117 6.91 -8.84 9.56
C ASP A 117 7.86 -9.16 8.39
N PRO A 118 8.57 -8.16 7.84
CA PRO A 118 9.48 -8.33 6.70
C PRO A 118 10.61 -9.34 6.93
N LEU A 119 11.00 -9.58 8.18
CA LEU A 119 12.09 -10.52 8.50
C LEU A 119 11.67 -11.98 8.27
N LYS A 120 10.40 -12.30 8.40
CA LYS A 120 9.89 -13.65 8.16
C LYS A 120 9.91 -14.08 6.68
N VAL A 121 10.10 -13.13 5.78
CA VAL A 121 10.06 -13.38 4.33
C VAL A 121 11.43 -13.65 3.75
N THR A 122 12.51 -13.19 4.39
CA THR A 122 13.88 -13.26 3.86
C THR A 122 14.59 -14.61 4.05
N SER A 123 14.05 -15.50 4.90
CA SER A 123 14.71 -16.77 5.29
C SER A 123 13.87 -18.00 4.98
N ILE A 124 13.05 -17.93 3.93
CA ILE A 124 12.17 -19.05 3.56
C ILE A 124 12.95 -20.10 2.81
N THR A 125 12.93 -21.32 3.31
CA THR A 125 13.46 -22.52 2.64
C THR A 125 12.34 -23.50 2.35
N VAL A 126 12.53 -24.34 1.33
CA VAL A 126 11.61 -25.42 0.97
C VAL A 126 12.36 -26.75 0.96
N ASP A 127 11.69 -27.82 1.41
CA ASP A 127 12.29 -29.15 1.52
C ASP A 127 12.39 -29.86 0.17
N SER A 128 11.53 -29.48 -0.79
CA SER A 128 11.46 -30.08 -2.12
C SER A 128 11.42 -28.99 -3.19
N GLY A 129 12.19 -29.13 -4.25
CA GLY A 129 12.23 -28.18 -5.36
C GLY A 129 12.89 -26.84 -5.03
N CYS A 130 12.49 -25.78 -5.71
CA CYS A 130 13.05 -24.44 -5.58
C CYS A 130 11.95 -23.41 -5.34
N LEU A 131 12.16 -22.47 -4.42
CA LEU A 131 11.29 -21.31 -4.26
C LEU A 131 11.64 -20.29 -5.36
N CYS A 132 10.99 -20.41 -6.49
CA CYS A 132 11.30 -19.62 -7.68
C CYS A 132 10.13 -18.76 -8.19
N ARG A 133 9.02 -18.77 -7.47
CA ARG A 133 7.82 -18.01 -7.81
C ARG A 133 7.33 -17.19 -6.64
N LEU A 134 6.97 -15.95 -6.92
CA LEU A 134 6.34 -15.04 -5.96
C LEU A 134 5.05 -14.48 -6.56
N TRP A 135 3.98 -14.50 -5.80
CA TRP A 135 2.75 -13.78 -6.11
C TRP A 135 2.42 -12.78 -5.01
N ILE A 136 2.37 -11.51 -5.39
CA ILE A 136 1.96 -10.41 -4.52
C ILE A 136 0.54 -10.01 -4.93
N GLU A 137 -0.42 -10.37 -4.10
CA GLU A 137 -1.83 -10.00 -4.29
C GLU A 137 -2.11 -8.67 -3.61
N GLU A 138 -2.91 -7.83 -4.25
CA GLU A 138 -3.16 -6.44 -3.85
C GLU A 138 -1.84 -5.66 -3.67
N ALA A 139 -0.95 -5.77 -4.66
CA ALA A 139 0.40 -5.19 -4.61
C ALA A 139 0.39 -3.66 -4.39
N TYR A 140 -0.71 -2.99 -4.68
CA TYR A 140 -0.92 -1.57 -4.37
C TYR A 140 -0.87 -1.27 -2.86
N GLU A 141 -1.14 -2.24 -1.99
CA GLU A 141 -1.03 -2.09 -0.54
C GLU A 141 0.43 -1.90 -0.07
N ILE A 142 1.43 -2.26 -0.91
CA ILE A 142 2.86 -2.08 -0.65
C ILE A 142 3.26 -0.67 -1.06
N THR A 143 3.22 0.26 -0.12
CA THR A 143 3.47 1.68 -0.36
C THR A 143 4.95 2.03 -0.54
N LYS A 144 5.87 1.20 0.00
CA LYS A 144 7.32 1.39 -0.12
C LYS A 144 7.91 0.44 -1.14
N GLU A 145 8.62 0.97 -2.12
CA GLU A 145 9.32 0.17 -3.13
C GLU A 145 10.40 -0.72 -2.51
N ASP A 146 11.04 -0.27 -1.42
CA ASP A 146 12.05 -1.05 -0.70
C ASP A 146 11.50 -2.35 -0.09
N ASP A 147 10.25 -2.37 0.36
CA ASP A 147 9.63 -3.59 0.86
C ASP A 147 9.42 -4.60 -0.28
N PHE A 148 9.08 -4.11 -1.48
CA PHE A 148 9.05 -4.94 -2.67
C PHE A 148 10.44 -5.46 -3.04
N ASN A 149 11.48 -4.60 -3.02
CA ASN A 149 12.86 -4.99 -3.35
C ASN A 149 13.35 -6.14 -2.46
N ARG A 150 13.11 -6.09 -1.17
CA ARG A 150 13.45 -7.16 -0.21
C ARG A 150 12.77 -8.48 -0.55
N LEU A 151 11.50 -8.45 -0.98
CA LEU A 151 10.78 -9.64 -1.44
C LEU A 151 11.38 -10.21 -2.73
N ASP A 152 11.63 -9.34 -3.69
CA ASP A 152 12.17 -9.71 -4.99
C ASP A 152 13.56 -10.35 -4.87
N GLU A 153 14.42 -9.79 -4.02
CA GLU A 153 15.75 -10.32 -3.69
C GLU A 153 15.70 -11.67 -2.98
N SER A 154 14.60 -12.02 -2.33
CA SER A 154 14.41 -13.32 -1.68
C SER A 154 14.11 -14.45 -2.68
N ILE A 155 13.69 -14.11 -3.89
CA ILE A 155 13.42 -15.05 -4.98
C ILE A 155 14.68 -15.18 -5.86
N ARG A 156 15.61 -16.00 -5.39
CA ARG A 156 16.95 -16.17 -5.96
C ARG A 156 17.46 -17.60 -5.81
N GLY A 157 18.63 -17.87 -6.36
CA GLY A 157 19.31 -19.16 -6.27
C GLY A 157 19.44 -19.83 -7.64
N GLN A 158 20.18 -20.95 -7.67
CA GLN A 158 20.33 -21.72 -8.89
C GLN A 158 19.05 -22.48 -9.22
N LEU A 159 18.72 -22.51 -10.48
CA LEU A 159 17.57 -23.26 -11.00
C LEU A 159 18.03 -24.32 -12.01
N PRO A 160 17.30 -25.42 -12.14
CA PRO A 160 17.49 -26.34 -13.23
C PRO A 160 17.36 -25.67 -14.59
N GLU A 161 17.97 -26.29 -15.62
CA GLU A 161 17.90 -25.79 -16.99
C GLU A 161 16.47 -25.62 -17.48
N GLY A 162 16.20 -24.50 -18.18
CA GLY A 162 14.87 -24.14 -18.68
C GLY A 162 13.94 -23.51 -17.64
N MET A 163 14.35 -23.47 -16.37
CA MET A 163 13.60 -22.81 -15.29
C MET A 163 14.00 -21.32 -15.17
N TYR A 164 13.10 -20.52 -14.60
CA TYR A 164 13.30 -19.09 -14.40
C TYR A 164 12.60 -18.61 -13.12
N HIS A 165 13.11 -17.54 -12.53
CA HIS A 165 12.43 -16.85 -11.44
C HIS A 165 11.34 -15.94 -11.99
N GLN A 166 10.20 -15.88 -11.28
CA GLN A 166 9.12 -14.98 -11.69
C GLN A 166 8.38 -14.41 -10.51
N VAL A 167 8.12 -13.11 -10.58
CA VAL A 167 7.31 -12.34 -9.64
C VAL A 167 6.05 -11.87 -10.35
N VAL A 168 4.89 -12.15 -9.77
CA VAL A 168 3.59 -11.76 -10.27
C VAL A 168 2.96 -10.77 -9.31
N LEU A 169 2.56 -9.61 -9.80
CA LEU A 169 1.87 -8.57 -9.03
C LEU A 169 0.46 -8.36 -9.60
N THR A 170 -0.53 -8.44 -8.74
CA THR A 170 -1.95 -8.23 -9.10
C THR A 170 -2.53 -7.16 -8.20
N PHE A 171 -3.19 -6.12 -8.78
CA PHE A 171 -3.74 -5.00 -8.01
C PHE A 171 -4.77 -4.17 -8.78
N ASN A 172 -5.49 -3.32 -8.05
CA ASN A 172 -6.31 -2.24 -8.59
C ASN A 172 -5.52 -0.92 -8.51
N PRO A 173 -5.44 -0.12 -9.58
CA PRO A 173 -4.55 1.04 -9.67
C PRO A 173 -5.19 2.32 -9.12
N TRP A 174 -5.28 2.45 -7.78
CA TRP A 174 -6.00 3.54 -7.12
C TRP A 174 -5.38 4.94 -7.32
N SER A 175 -4.06 5.04 -7.51
CA SER A 175 -3.40 6.32 -7.78
C SER A 175 -2.28 6.15 -8.80
N ASP A 176 -2.16 7.10 -9.70
CA ASP A 176 -1.11 7.18 -10.71
C ASP A 176 0.26 7.60 -10.13
N ARG A 177 0.31 8.04 -8.88
CA ARG A 177 1.52 8.43 -8.15
C ARG A 177 2.22 7.27 -7.45
N HIS A 178 1.65 6.08 -7.48
CA HIS A 178 2.23 4.91 -6.84
C HIS A 178 3.51 4.44 -7.57
N TRP A 179 4.55 4.01 -6.83
CA TRP A 179 5.83 3.55 -7.38
C TRP A 179 5.69 2.43 -8.44
N LEU A 180 4.65 1.60 -8.34
CA LEU A 180 4.33 0.56 -9.32
C LEU A 180 4.16 1.12 -10.73
N LYS A 181 3.56 2.32 -10.87
CA LYS A 181 3.38 2.97 -12.18
C LYS A 181 4.71 3.31 -12.79
N LYS A 182 5.54 4.08 -12.08
CA LYS A 182 6.86 4.53 -12.54
C LYS A 182 7.76 3.35 -12.90
N ARG A 183 7.82 2.33 -12.03
CA ARG A 183 8.72 1.18 -12.20
C ARG A 183 8.33 0.26 -13.35
N PHE A 184 7.05 -0.04 -13.50
CA PHE A 184 6.59 -1.12 -14.37
C PHE A 184 5.77 -0.68 -15.58
N PHE A 185 5.18 0.50 -15.56
CA PHE A 185 4.33 0.98 -16.66
C PHE A 185 4.94 2.13 -17.42
N ASP A 186 5.66 3.04 -16.75
CA ASP A 186 6.27 4.19 -17.40
C ASP A 186 7.68 3.90 -17.94
N THR A 187 8.33 2.80 -17.48
CA THR A 187 9.67 2.41 -17.87
C THR A 187 9.65 1.10 -18.66
N PRO A 188 9.83 1.13 -19.99
CA PRO A 188 9.88 -0.10 -20.81
C PRO A 188 11.01 -1.03 -20.37
N ASN A 189 10.69 -2.30 -20.16
CA ASN A 189 11.65 -3.32 -19.77
C ASN A 189 11.25 -4.68 -20.38
N PRO A 190 12.11 -5.35 -21.17
CA PRO A 190 11.77 -6.62 -21.81
C PRO A 190 11.52 -7.76 -20.82
N ASN A 191 11.97 -7.63 -19.56
CA ASN A 191 11.71 -8.60 -18.50
C ASN A 191 10.39 -8.31 -17.75
N VAL A 192 9.62 -7.32 -18.19
CA VAL A 192 8.36 -6.92 -17.58
C VAL A 192 7.21 -7.10 -18.56
N LEU A 193 6.19 -7.84 -18.17
CA LEU A 193 4.87 -7.83 -18.80
C LEU A 193 3.96 -6.93 -17.96
N ALA A 194 3.74 -5.71 -18.39
CA ALA A 194 2.79 -4.78 -17.77
C ALA A 194 1.45 -4.86 -18.50
N MET A 195 0.41 -5.35 -17.81
CA MET A 195 -0.91 -5.55 -18.38
C MET A 195 -1.96 -4.69 -17.67
N THR A 196 -2.91 -4.18 -18.47
CA THR A 196 -4.16 -3.60 -17.97
C THR A 196 -5.30 -4.51 -18.34
N THR A 197 -6.15 -4.89 -17.37
CA THR A 197 -7.31 -5.74 -17.57
C THR A 197 -8.56 -5.08 -17.01
N ASN A 198 -9.72 -5.34 -17.63
CA ASN A 198 -10.99 -4.85 -17.11
C ASN A 198 -12.06 -5.94 -17.13
N TYR A 199 -13.23 -5.63 -16.60
CA TYR A 199 -14.33 -6.58 -16.49
C TYR A 199 -14.80 -7.17 -17.84
N ARG A 200 -14.55 -6.50 -18.98
CA ARG A 200 -14.94 -6.98 -20.32
C ARG A 200 -14.15 -8.21 -20.77
N CYS A 201 -12.98 -8.49 -20.18
CA CYS A 201 -12.27 -9.73 -20.44
C CYS A 201 -12.85 -10.93 -19.67
N ASN A 202 -13.86 -10.70 -18.81
CA ASN A 202 -14.50 -11.73 -18.01
C ASN A 202 -15.85 -12.14 -18.61
N GLU A 203 -15.82 -13.18 -19.40
CA GLU A 203 -17.01 -13.78 -20.05
C GLU A 203 -17.93 -14.53 -19.08
N PHE A 204 -17.52 -14.70 -17.82
CA PHE A 204 -18.29 -15.44 -16.80
C PHE A 204 -19.16 -14.51 -15.93
N LEU A 205 -19.22 -13.21 -16.24
CA LEU A 205 -20.04 -12.26 -15.51
C LEU A 205 -21.54 -12.49 -15.78
N SER A 206 -22.32 -12.39 -14.70
CA SER A 206 -23.78 -12.39 -14.80
C SER A 206 -24.30 -11.05 -15.33
N GLN A 207 -25.55 -11.04 -15.79
CA GLN A 207 -26.24 -9.79 -16.19
C GLN A 207 -26.29 -8.77 -15.02
N SER A 208 -26.45 -9.26 -13.79
CA SER A 208 -26.42 -8.44 -12.58
C SER A 208 -25.08 -7.75 -12.38
N ASP A 209 -23.95 -8.47 -12.62
CA ASP A 209 -22.62 -7.89 -12.51
C ASP A 209 -22.41 -6.78 -13.56
N LEU A 210 -22.88 -6.98 -14.79
CA LEU A 210 -22.79 -5.99 -15.86
C LEU A 210 -23.59 -4.72 -15.53
N LEU A 211 -24.79 -4.86 -14.97
CA LEU A 211 -25.57 -3.71 -14.51
C LEU A 211 -24.85 -2.89 -13.43
N LEU A 212 -24.08 -3.54 -12.56
CA LEU A 212 -23.31 -2.86 -11.54
C LEU A 212 -22.22 -1.97 -12.15
N PHE A 213 -21.58 -2.40 -13.24
CA PHE A 213 -20.63 -1.57 -13.98
C PHE A 213 -21.30 -0.43 -14.74
N GLU A 214 -22.50 -0.62 -15.28
CA GLU A 214 -23.28 0.46 -15.89
C GLU A 214 -23.64 1.55 -14.85
N GLU A 215 -24.10 1.15 -13.66
CA GLU A 215 -24.33 2.10 -12.57
C GLU A 215 -23.03 2.82 -12.15
N MET A 216 -21.90 2.12 -12.13
CA MET A 216 -20.60 2.70 -11.76
C MET A 216 -20.16 3.82 -12.71
N LYS A 217 -20.59 3.80 -13.98
CA LYS A 217 -20.30 4.88 -14.96
C LYS A 217 -20.83 6.24 -14.54
N LYS A 218 -21.81 6.31 -13.64
CA LYS A 218 -22.28 7.57 -13.05
C LYS A 218 -21.20 8.27 -12.22
N ASN A 219 -20.19 7.52 -11.75
CA ASN A 219 -18.99 8.07 -11.11
C ASN A 219 -17.76 7.81 -11.98
N PRO A 220 -17.37 8.73 -12.87
CA PRO A 220 -16.30 8.52 -13.85
C PRO A 220 -14.96 8.14 -13.22
N ARG A 221 -14.62 8.71 -12.04
CA ARG A 221 -13.36 8.41 -11.33
C ARG A 221 -13.33 6.99 -10.83
N ARG A 222 -14.37 6.59 -10.14
CA ARG A 222 -14.51 5.22 -9.65
C ARG A 222 -14.54 4.22 -10.80
N TYR A 223 -15.22 4.58 -11.89
CA TYR A 223 -15.31 3.75 -13.08
C TYR A 223 -13.95 3.60 -13.77
N ALA A 224 -13.14 4.66 -13.86
CA ALA A 224 -11.80 4.59 -14.42
C ALA A 224 -10.95 3.50 -13.73
N VAL A 225 -10.93 3.47 -12.40
CA VAL A 225 -10.16 2.47 -11.62
C VAL A 225 -10.88 1.12 -11.55
N ALA A 226 -12.09 1.11 -11.03
CA ALA A 226 -12.80 -0.12 -10.68
C ALA A 226 -13.54 -0.77 -11.87
N GLY A 227 -13.79 -0.01 -12.94
CA GLY A 227 -14.40 -0.47 -14.18
C GLY A 227 -13.39 -0.69 -15.30
N GLU A 228 -12.57 0.30 -15.63
CA GLU A 228 -11.61 0.21 -16.74
C GLU A 228 -10.24 -0.35 -16.32
N GLY A 229 -9.89 -0.29 -15.05
CA GLY A 229 -8.57 -0.68 -14.57
C GLY A 229 -7.48 0.34 -14.92
N ASP A 230 -7.88 1.57 -15.20
CA ASP A 230 -6.96 2.67 -15.41
C ASP A 230 -6.47 3.26 -14.10
N TRP A 231 -5.32 3.96 -14.16
CA TRP A 231 -4.80 4.63 -13.00
C TRP A 231 -5.77 5.69 -12.51
N GLY A 232 -6.05 5.64 -11.22
CA GLY A 232 -6.84 6.68 -10.58
C GLY A 232 -6.06 7.99 -10.58
N VAL A 233 -6.70 9.04 -11.08
CA VAL A 233 -6.22 10.40 -10.89
C VAL A 233 -6.90 10.92 -9.64
N VAL A 234 -6.12 11.22 -8.61
CA VAL A 234 -6.64 11.79 -7.37
C VAL A 234 -6.86 13.28 -7.62
N ASP A 235 -8.08 13.63 -8.01
CA ASP A 235 -8.51 15.01 -8.20
C ASP A 235 -9.25 15.49 -6.95
N GLY A 236 -9.05 16.76 -6.62
CA GLY A 236 -9.65 17.37 -5.42
C GLY A 236 -8.89 17.01 -4.15
N LEU A 237 -7.58 16.95 -4.24
CA LEU A 237 -6.71 16.92 -3.07
C LEU A 237 -7.00 18.10 -2.16
N VAL A 238 -6.88 17.88 -0.86
CA VAL A 238 -6.94 18.95 0.13
C VAL A 238 -5.75 19.89 -0.03
N TYR A 239 -4.58 19.32 -0.34
CA TYR A 239 -3.37 20.07 -0.64
C TYR A 239 -2.93 19.77 -2.07
N GLU A 240 -2.96 20.77 -2.94
CA GLU A 240 -2.61 20.64 -4.36
C GLU A 240 -1.22 21.21 -4.69
N ASN A 241 -0.76 22.20 -3.90
CA ASN A 241 0.49 22.90 -4.12
C ASN A 241 1.65 22.23 -3.40
N TRP A 242 2.13 21.09 -3.92
CA TRP A 242 3.27 20.38 -3.35
C TRP A 242 4.15 19.73 -4.44
N LYS A 243 5.41 19.45 -4.07
CA LYS A 243 6.38 18.78 -4.94
C LYS A 243 7.39 17.96 -4.13
N GLU A 244 7.88 16.90 -4.74
CA GLU A 244 9.03 16.16 -4.25
C GLU A 244 10.32 16.83 -4.71
N GLN A 245 11.24 17.06 -3.78
CA GLN A 245 12.54 17.65 -4.09
C GLN A 245 13.57 17.27 -3.04
N VAL A 246 14.76 16.87 -3.46
CA VAL A 246 15.92 16.71 -2.57
C VAL A 246 16.41 18.11 -2.17
N PHE A 247 16.62 18.32 -0.87
CA PHE A 247 17.18 19.54 -0.31
C PHE A 247 18.05 19.26 0.91
N ASP A 248 18.98 20.15 1.22
CA ASP A 248 19.79 20.11 2.42
C ASP A 248 19.12 20.91 3.53
N THR A 249 18.71 20.23 4.60
CA THR A 249 18.10 20.86 5.78
C THR A 249 19.00 21.89 6.44
N SER A 250 20.34 21.69 6.41
CA SER A 250 21.30 22.61 6.99
C SER A 250 21.37 23.93 6.22
N GLU A 251 21.17 23.88 4.91
CA GLU A 251 21.11 25.05 4.04
C GLU A 251 19.81 25.85 4.27
N ILE A 252 18.69 25.15 4.35
CA ILE A 252 17.38 25.77 4.60
C ILE A 252 17.35 26.43 5.99
N THR A 253 17.87 25.77 7.02
CA THR A 253 17.87 26.26 8.41
C THR A 253 18.72 27.53 8.61
N ARG A 254 19.68 27.82 7.73
CA ARG A 254 20.48 29.06 7.77
C ARG A 254 19.68 30.29 7.39
N ARG A 255 18.54 30.15 6.74
CA ARG A 255 17.68 31.28 6.38
C ARG A 255 17.04 31.86 7.65
N ALA A 256 17.18 33.17 7.89
CA ALA A 256 16.68 33.83 9.09
C ALA A 256 15.14 33.78 9.23
N THR A 257 14.44 33.56 8.11
CA THR A 257 12.98 33.48 8.06
C THR A 257 12.43 32.08 8.37
N VAL A 258 13.31 31.07 8.44
CA VAL A 258 12.91 29.67 8.62
C VAL A 258 12.84 29.28 10.09
N LYS A 259 11.77 28.61 10.47
CA LYS A 259 11.55 28.07 11.81
C LYS A 259 11.21 26.57 11.71
N SER A 260 11.70 25.78 12.65
CA SER A 260 11.32 24.37 12.77
C SER A 260 9.95 24.21 13.42
N ALA A 261 9.18 23.22 12.96
CA ALA A 261 7.89 22.84 13.51
C ALA A 261 7.75 21.31 13.56
N PHE A 262 7.15 20.80 14.63
CA PHE A 262 7.04 19.36 14.86
C PHE A 262 5.62 19.03 15.32
N GLY A 263 5.01 18.01 14.72
CA GLY A 263 3.68 17.55 15.05
C GLY A 263 3.62 16.06 15.35
N LEU A 264 2.75 15.66 16.25
CA LEU A 264 2.55 14.27 16.63
C LEU A 264 1.05 13.95 16.67
N ASP A 265 0.64 12.98 15.89
CA ASP A 265 -0.66 12.32 15.95
C ASP A 265 -0.52 10.96 16.58
N PHE A 266 -1.33 10.64 17.59
CA PHE A 266 -1.24 9.39 18.32
C PHE A 266 -2.10 8.32 17.66
N GLY A 267 -1.52 7.17 17.40
CA GLY A 267 -2.20 5.94 17.02
C GLY A 267 -1.68 4.75 17.82
N TYR A 268 -2.38 3.62 17.77
CA TYR A 268 -1.91 2.40 18.41
C TYR A 268 -2.23 1.16 17.58
N THR A 269 -3.38 0.50 17.80
CA THR A 269 -3.66 -0.81 17.21
C THR A 269 -4.02 -0.74 15.73
N ASN A 270 -4.95 0.16 15.37
CA ASN A 270 -5.46 0.28 14.00
C ASN A 270 -4.77 1.39 13.23
N ASP A 271 -4.46 2.48 13.91
CA ASP A 271 -3.88 3.69 13.35
C ASP A 271 -2.39 3.80 13.71
N PRO A 272 -1.54 4.32 12.83
CA PRO A 272 -0.14 4.56 13.14
C PRO A 272 0.02 5.77 14.05
N SER A 273 1.03 5.73 14.93
CA SER A 273 1.57 6.96 15.49
C SER A 273 2.34 7.69 14.40
N ALA A 274 2.00 8.96 14.17
CA ALA A 274 2.53 9.76 13.08
C ALA A 274 3.22 11.01 13.64
N PHE A 275 4.53 11.16 13.40
CA PHE A 275 5.30 12.34 13.77
C PHE A 275 5.93 12.95 12.54
N ILE A 276 5.88 14.29 12.44
CA ILE A 276 6.35 15.04 11.28
C ILE A 276 7.35 16.12 11.69
N CYS A 277 8.38 16.29 10.87
CA CYS A 277 9.40 17.31 11.01
C CYS A 277 9.36 18.29 9.85
N LEU A 278 9.15 19.56 10.15
CA LEU A 278 8.97 20.63 9.17
C LEU A 278 9.99 21.75 9.39
N LEU A 279 10.43 22.37 8.28
CA LEU A 279 11.01 23.70 8.26
C LEU A 279 10.05 24.63 7.54
N VAL A 280 9.66 25.72 8.16
CA VAL A 280 8.63 26.65 7.65
C VAL A 280 9.25 28.01 7.38
N ASP A 281 9.23 28.44 6.13
CA ASP A 281 9.56 29.80 5.70
C ASP A 281 8.29 30.64 5.54
N GLU A 282 7.98 31.43 6.56
CA GLU A 282 6.79 32.31 6.57
C GLU A 282 6.83 33.39 5.49
N THR A 283 8.02 33.80 5.06
CA THR A 283 8.21 34.86 4.05
C THR A 283 8.05 34.30 2.63
N ALA A 284 8.69 33.16 2.35
CA ALA A 284 8.60 32.49 1.06
C ALA A 284 7.28 31.70 0.90
N ARG A 285 6.53 31.51 1.98
CA ARG A 285 5.36 30.62 2.04
C ARG A 285 5.71 29.19 1.61
N GLU A 286 6.76 28.65 2.20
CA GLU A 286 7.25 27.29 1.90
C GLU A 286 7.28 26.45 3.18
N ILE A 287 6.83 25.21 3.07
CA ILE A 287 6.94 24.16 4.10
C ILE A 287 7.82 23.06 3.55
N TYR A 288 8.94 22.79 4.21
CA TYR A 288 9.85 21.70 3.86
C TYR A 288 9.62 20.53 4.82
N VAL A 289 9.16 19.40 4.30
CA VAL A 289 8.98 18.14 5.06
C VAL A 289 10.25 17.33 4.93
N PHE A 290 11.00 17.12 6.03
CA PHE A 290 12.35 16.54 5.95
C PHE A 290 12.52 15.22 6.71
N ASP A 291 11.66 14.91 7.69
CA ASP A 291 11.67 13.61 8.41
C ASP A 291 10.26 13.26 8.88
N GLU A 292 10.01 11.95 9.02
CA GLU A 292 8.72 11.42 9.46
C GLU A 292 8.91 10.15 10.31
N LEU A 293 8.03 9.94 11.29
CA LEU A 293 7.82 8.65 11.93
C LEU A 293 6.37 8.21 11.64
N TYR A 294 6.20 6.97 11.18
CA TYR A 294 4.89 6.44 10.84
C TYR A 294 4.86 4.95 11.15
N GLN A 295 4.34 4.59 12.31
CA GLN A 295 4.39 3.20 12.76
C GLN A 295 3.20 2.84 13.65
N LYS A 296 2.62 1.65 13.43
CA LYS A 296 1.56 1.07 14.27
C LYS A 296 2.13 0.34 15.49
N GLY A 297 1.33 0.25 16.54
CA GLY A 297 1.65 -0.53 17.73
C GLY A 297 2.69 0.09 18.66
N MET A 298 3.00 1.39 18.51
CA MET A 298 3.95 2.08 19.39
C MET A 298 3.31 2.45 20.72
N SER A 299 3.96 2.06 21.81
CA SER A 299 3.66 2.60 23.13
C SER A 299 4.22 4.03 23.26
N ASN A 300 3.84 4.74 24.33
CA ASN A 300 4.42 6.05 24.61
C ASN A 300 5.93 5.99 24.87
N ASP A 301 6.44 4.87 25.39
CA ASP A 301 7.86 4.67 25.55
C ASP A 301 8.57 4.49 24.20
N ASP A 302 8.01 3.68 23.31
CA ASP A 302 8.57 3.49 21.97
C ASP A 302 8.66 4.81 21.19
N ILE A 303 7.61 5.64 21.27
CA ILE A 303 7.60 7.00 20.68
C ILE A 303 8.70 7.85 21.30
N GLY A 304 8.82 7.87 22.63
CA GLY A 304 9.82 8.67 23.35
C GLY A 304 11.25 8.25 23.02
N GLU A 305 11.52 6.95 22.98
CA GLU A 305 12.84 6.38 22.66
C GLU A 305 13.22 6.62 21.21
N GLU A 306 12.29 6.50 20.28
CA GLU A 306 12.54 6.76 18.87
C GLU A 306 12.84 8.25 18.62
N LEU A 307 12.11 9.16 19.25
CA LEU A 307 12.39 10.60 19.14
C LEU A 307 13.70 10.99 19.85
N LEU A 308 14.09 10.27 20.92
CA LEU A 308 15.42 10.40 21.53
C LEU A 308 16.52 10.00 20.54
N ARG A 309 16.38 8.82 19.93
CA ARG A 309 17.34 8.29 18.97
C ARG A 309 17.55 9.22 17.77
N ARG A 310 16.49 9.89 17.33
CA ARG A 310 16.52 10.88 16.23
C ARG A 310 16.96 12.28 16.64
N GLY A 311 17.14 12.53 17.95
CA GLY A 311 17.64 13.83 18.45
C GLY A 311 16.57 14.92 18.67
N TYR A 312 15.28 14.58 18.64
CA TYR A 312 14.18 15.56 18.72
C TYR A 312 13.69 15.91 20.13
N LEU A 313 14.37 15.50 21.22
CA LEU A 313 13.92 15.74 22.60
C LEU A 313 13.79 17.21 23.00
N LYS A 314 14.55 18.09 22.37
CA LYS A 314 14.58 19.52 22.70
C LYS A 314 13.56 20.34 21.91
N GLU A 315 12.88 19.68 20.95
CA GLU A 315 12.00 20.37 20.03
C GLU A 315 10.65 20.71 20.66
N ARG A 316 10.00 21.74 20.10
CA ARG A 316 8.64 22.09 20.48
C ARG A 316 7.69 21.26 19.64
N ILE A 317 7.05 20.28 20.26
CA ILE A 317 6.17 19.34 19.57
C ILE A 317 4.71 19.70 19.88
N ARG A 318 3.88 19.84 18.86
CA ARG A 318 2.43 19.94 18.99
C ARG A 318 1.82 18.55 18.78
N ALA A 319 1.05 18.08 19.74
CA ALA A 319 0.47 16.74 19.71
C ALA A 319 -1.04 16.78 19.78
N ASP A 320 -1.69 15.74 19.27
CA ASP A 320 -3.14 15.61 19.35
C ASP A 320 -3.64 15.78 20.80
N SER A 321 -4.55 16.72 21.01
CA SER A 321 -5.12 17.03 22.33
C SER A 321 -6.12 15.98 22.83
N ALA A 322 -6.54 15.01 22.00
CA ALA A 322 -7.40 13.91 22.43
C ALA A 322 -6.68 12.97 23.41
N GLU A 323 -5.33 12.97 23.43
CA GLU A 323 -4.49 12.09 24.23
C GLU A 323 -3.74 12.81 25.38
N PRO A 324 -4.44 13.45 26.34
CA PRO A 324 -3.80 14.26 27.38
C PRO A 324 -2.90 13.43 28.32
N LYS A 325 -3.23 12.14 28.54
CA LYS A 325 -2.42 11.23 29.36
C LYS A 325 -1.09 10.90 28.69
N SER A 326 -1.11 10.61 27.40
CA SER A 326 0.09 10.34 26.58
C SER A 326 1.00 11.57 26.53
N ILE A 327 0.44 12.75 26.31
CA ILE A 327 1.16 14.03 26.37
C ILE A 327 1.82 14.24 27.74
N ALA A 328 1.08 14.02 28.84
CA ALA A 328 1.60 14.21 30.20
C ALA A 328 2.74 13.21 30.49
N TYR A 329 2.61 11.96 30.08
CA TYR A 329 3.62 10.94 30.22
C TYR A 329 4.89 11.28 29.46
N LEU A 330 4.79 11.58 28.16
CA LEU A 330 5.91 11.94 27.29
C LEU A 330 6.61 13.21 27.80
N ARG A 331 5.85 14.20 28.28
CA ARG A 331 6.42 15.44 28.86
C ARG A 331 7.26 15.17 30.08
N LYS A 332 6.81 14.28 30.96
CA LYS A 332 7.51 13.93 32.20
C LYS A 332 8.81 13.16 31.93
N LYS A 333 8.78 12.22 30.97
CA LYS A 333 9.87 11.26 30.79
C LYS A 333 10.84 11.65 29.67
N TYR A 334 10.35 12.17 28.54
CA TYR A 334 11.16 12.38 27.35
C TYR A 334 11.10 13.81 26.79
N LEU A 335 9.91 14.30 26.47
CA LEU A 335 9.68 15.47 25.60
C LEU A 335 9.21 16.68 26.40
N ARG A 336 10.10 17.35 27.12
CA ARG A 336 9.74 18.46 28.05
C ARG A 336 8.94 19.58 27.40
N ARG A 337 9.05 19.76 26.07
CA ARG A 337 8.41 20.86 25.33
C ARG A 337 7.21 20.43 24.49
N ILE A 338 6.70 19.18 24.68
CA ILE A 338 5.46 18.72 24.05
C ILE A 338 4.27 19.46 24.64
N ARG A 339 3.35 19.88 23.78
CA ARG A 339 2.11 20.56 24.14
C ARG A 339 0.94 20.03 23.30
N ALA A 340 -0.25 20.01 23.90
CA ALA A 340 -1.47 19.72 23.18
C ALA A 340 -1.72 20.79 22.10
N ALA A 341 -2.17 20.36 20.93
CA ALA A 341 -2.72 21.23 19.90
C ALA A 341 -4.08 21.79 20.36
N LYS A 342 -4.42 22.98 19.93
CA LYS A 342 -5.72 23.59 20.25
C LYS A 342 -6.79 23.01 19.33
N LYS A 343 -7.82 22.40 19.90
CA LYS A 343 -9.02 21.98 19.20
C LYS A 343 -10.15 22.96 19.49
N GLY A 344 -10.85 23.36 18.44
CA GLY A 344 -12.05 24.23 18.53
C GLY A 344 -12.95 23.92 17.34
N PRO A 345 -14.19 24.46 17.36
CA PRO A 345 -15.02 24.45 16.17
C PRO A 345 -14.22 24.94 14.96
N ASP A 346 -14.31 24.27 13.82
CA ASP A 346 -13.64 24.62 12.57
C ASP A 346 -12.09 24.58 12.58
N SER A 347 -11.44 24.09 13.65
CA SER A 347 -9.97 24.05 13.74
C SER A 347 -9.31 23.23 12.64
N ILE A 348 -10.00 22.20 12.13
CA ILE A 348 -9.52 21.38 10.98
C ILE A 348 -9.45 22.28 9.74
N MET A 349 -10.56 22.96 9.42
CA MET A 349 -10.63 23.79 8.23
C MET A 349 -9.72 25.02 8.30
N ALA A 350 -9.59 25.63 9.48
CA ALA A 350 -8.65 26.74 9.69
C ALA A 350 -7.20 26.30 9.45
N GLY A 351 -6.80 25.13 9.96
CA GLY A 351 -5.49 24.57 9.75
C GLY A 351 -5.25 24.16 8.29
N VAL A 352 -6.24 23.58 7.63
CA VAL A 352 -6.18 23.24 6.20
C VAL A 352 -5.96 24.51 5.36
N THR A 353 -6.79 25.54 5.60
CA THR A 353 -6.69 26.82 4.85
C THR A 353 -5.32 27.47 5.06
N LEU A 354 -4.79 27.46 6.29
CA LEU A 354 -3.45 27.98 6.57
C LEU A 354 -2.38 27.28 5.72
N ILE A 355 -2.41 25.94 5.67
CA ILE A 355 -1.41 25.15 4.95
C ILE A 355 -1.56 25.33 3.43
N GLN A 356 -2.77 25.49 2.91
CA GLN A 356 -3.02 25.75 1.49
C GLN A 356 -2.35 27.04 0.96
N ASP A 357 -2.04 27.98 1.86
CA ASP A 357 -1.31 29.22 1.50
C ASP A 357 0.20 28.99 1.29
N TYR A 358 0.70 27.76 1.52
CA TYR A 358 2.10 27.39 1.40
C TYR A 358 2.34 26.44 0.23
N THR A 359 3.56 26.47 -0.33
CA THR A 359 4.08 25.40 -1.18
C THR A 359 4.76 24.35 -0.30
N ILE A 360 4.31 23.10 -0.39
CA ILE A 360 4.86 21.99 0.40
C ILE A 360 5.96 21.29 -0.41
N ILE A 361 7.17 21.31 0.09
CA ILE A 361 8.37 20.71 -0.53
C ILE A 361 8.73 19.49 0.31
N ILE A 362 8.64 18.30 -0.28
CA ILE A 362 8.74 17.04 0.45
C ILE A 362 10.05 16.36 0.05
N HIS A 363 10.88 16.03 1.05
CA HIS A 363 12.05 15.22 0.80
C HIS A 363 11.61 13.79 0.40
N PRO A 364 12.21 13.17 -0.64
CA PRO A 364 11.80 11.84 -1.13
C PRO A 364 11.89 10.71 -0.10
N SER A 365 12.62 10.90 0.99
CA SER A 365 12.66 9.94 2.11
C SER A 365 11.36 9.89 2.92
N CYS A 366 10.50 10.92 2.84
CA CYS A 366 9.23 11.00 3.56
C CYS A 366 8.11 10.29 2.77
N VAL A 367 8.27 8.99 2.57
CA VAL A 367 7.41 8.19 1.68
C VAL A 367 5.99 8.00 2.20
N ASN A 368 5.79 7.97 3.52
CA ASN A 368 4.43 7.86 4.08
C ASN A 368 3.70 9.20 3.94
N PHE A 369 4.40 10.32 4.14
CA PHE A 369 3.82 11.64 3.93
C PHE A 369 3.44 11.86 2.46
N ILE A 370 4.30 11.47 1.51
CA ILE A 370 4.00 11.50 0.08
C ILE A 370 2.77 10.65 -0.22
N THR A 371 2.66 9.48 0.38
CA THR A 371 1.49 8.61 0.21
C THR A 371 0.22 9.26 0.73
N GLU A 372 0.25 9.83 1.94
CA GLU A 372 -0.94 10.46 2.52
C GLU A 372 -1.35 11.71 1.75
N ILE A 373 -0.44 12.65 1.49
CA ILE A 373 -0.77 13.91 0.79
C ILE A 373 -1.30 13.65 -0.62
N SER A 374 -0.82 12.58 -1.27
CA SER A 374 -1.27 12.18 -2.61
C SER A 374 -2.69 11.60 -2.63
N ASN A 375 -3.23 11.22 -1.48
CA ASN A 375 -4.53 10.57 -1.35
C ASN A 375 -5.49 11.32 -0.41
N TYR A 376 -5.04 12.40 0.24
CA TYR A 376 -5.85 13.20 1.15
C TYR A 376 -6.78 14.12 0.38
N THR A 377 -8.05 13.73 0.29
CA THR A 377 -9.07 14.38 -0.53
C THR A 377 -10.19 14.98 0.31
N TRP A 378 -10.99 15.84 -0.31
CA TRP A 378 -12.25 16.27 0.25
C TRP A 378 -13.25 15.12 0.29
N ALA A 379 -13.94 14.95 1.41
CA ALA A 379 -15.03 13.99 1.51
C ALA A 379 -16.17 14.39 0.56
N THR A 380 -16.95 13.41 0.15
CA THR A 380 -18.13 13.61 -0.69
C THR A 380 -19.40 13.21 0.05
N ASP A 381 -20.51 13.85 -0.29
CA ASP A 381 -21.83 13.43 0.16
C ASP A 381 -22.32 12.20 -0.63
N LYS A 382 -23.51 11.70 -0.31
CA LYS A 382 -24.13 10.56 -1.00
C LYS A 382 -24.42 10.80 -2.49
N PHE A 383 -24.30 12.04 -2.97
CA PHE A 383 -24.48 12.43 -4.36
C PHE A 383 -23.16 12.78 -5.06
N ASP A 384 -22.00 12.42 -4.45
CA ASP A 384 -20.65 12.73 -4.93
C ASP A 384 -20.27 14.24 -4.96
N ASN A 385 -21.04 15.10 -4.30
CA ASN A 385 -20.63 16.50 -4.16
C ASN A 385 -19.59 16.60 -3.05
N LYS A 386 -18.50 17.34 -3.32
CA LYS A 386 -17.49 17.63 -2.30
C LYS A 386 -18.11 18.39 -1.15
N ILE A 387 -17.94 17.88 0.07
CA ILE A 387 -18.26 18.59 1.29
C ILE A 387 -16.98 19.24 1.82
N ASN A 388 -17.16 20.35 2.55
CA ASN A 388 -16.04 21.11 3.10
C ASN A 388 -15.46 20.43 4.36
N LYS A 389 -15.12 19.15 4.22
CA LYS A 389 -14.48 18.31 5.23
C LYS A 389 -13.52 17.35 4.53
N PRO A 390 -12.25 17.20 4.95
CA PRO A 390 -11.36 16.16 4.46
C PRO A 390 -11.87 14.76 4.82
N VAL A 391 -11.41 13.75 4.06
CA VAL A 391 -11.63 12.33 4.41
C VAL A 391 -10.93 11.98 5.72
N ASP A 392 -11.43 10.97 6.41
CA ASP A 392 -10.80 10.44 7.63
C ASP A 392 -9.70 9.39 7.31
N ASP A 393 -9.50 9.01 6.04
CA ASP A 393 -8.42 8.16 5.55
C ASP A 393 -7.22 9.02 5.11
N PHE A 394 -6.00 8.49 5.24
CA PHE A 394 -4.75 9.18 4.85
C PHE A 394 -4.53 10.51 5.59
N ASN A 395 -4.93 10.60 6.85
CA ASN A 395 -4.98 11.85 7.60
C ASN A 395 -3.94 11.98 8.72
N HIS A 396 -3.23 10.92 9.11
CA HIS A 396 -2.40 10.92 10.31
C HIS A 396 -1.21 11.90 10.23
N LEU A 397 -0.41 11.86 9.16
CA LEU A 397 0.65 12.83 8.94
C LEU A 397 0.11 14.20 8.50
N MET A 398 -1.06 14.24 7.86
CA MET A 398 -1.76 15.49 7.54
C MET A 398 -2.23 16.19 8.80
N ASP A 399 -2.76 15.46 9.78
CA ASP A 399 -3.14 15.98 11.08
C ASP A 399 -1.91 16.39 11.92
N ALA A 400 -0.85 15.57 11.92
CA ALA A 400 0.41 15.93 12.54
C ALA A 400 0.99 17.23 11.95
N MET A 401 0.96 17.40 10.61
CA MET A 401 1.38 18.65 9.95
C MET A 401 0.49 19.81 10.39
N ARG A 402 -0.81 19.63 10.45
CA ARG A 402 -1.76 20.66 10.89
C ARG A 402 -1.49 21.08 12.33
N TYR A 403 -1.17 20.15 13.24
CA TYR A 403 -0.76 20.48 14.61
C TYR A 403 0.55 21.26 14.64
N ALA A 404 1.57 20.83 13.88
CA ALA A 404 2.86 21.52 13.79
C ALA A 404 2.71 22.98 13.32
N MET A 405 1.79 23.23 12.39
CA MET A 405 1.55 24.55 11.81
C MET A 405 0.73 25.50 12.69
N GLU A 406 0.18 25.05 13.82
CA GLU A 406 -0.62 25.88 14.73
C GLU A 406 0.08 27.16 15.19
N ASP A 407 1.41 27.11 15.42
CA ASP A 407 2.18 28.25 15.88
C ASP A 407 2.42 29.33 14.79
N PHE A 408 2.08 29.02 13.53
CA PHE A 408 2.21 29.90 12.35
C PHE A 408 0.86 30.54 11.93
N ASP A 409 -0.23 30.25 12.65
CA ASP A 409 -1.49 30.95 12.49
C ASP A 409 -1.32 32.40 12.98
N GLY A 410 -1.18 33.35 12.06
CA GLY A 410 -0.95 34.75 12.32
C GLY A 410 -2.09 35.49 13.05
N ARG A 411 -3.18 34.80 13.40
CA ARG A 411 -4.24 35.28 14.29
C ARG A 411 -3.74 35.29 15.74
N LYS A 412 -2.72 36.11 16.02
CA LYS A 412 -2.41 36.50 17.41
C LYS A 412 -3.64 37.25 17.94
N GLY A 413 -4.39 36.57 18.79
CA GLY A 413 -5.47 37.24 19.52
C GLY A 413 -4.92 38.49 20.14
N ILE A 414 -5.55 39.63 19.83
CA ILE A 414 -5.31 40.90 20.50
C ILE A 414 -5.58 40.64 21.98
N ARG A 415 -4.52 40.52 22.81
CA ARG A 415 -4.68 40.60 24.24
C ARG A 415 -4.96 42.05 24.55
N ILE A 416 -6.22 42.37 24.73
CA ILE A 416 -6.62 43.61 25.43
C ILE A 416 -6.17 43.42 26.87
N MET A 417 -5.08 44.09 27.27
CA MET A 417 -4.71 44.23 28.67
C MET A 417 -5.70 45.21 29.25
N THR A 418 -6.64 44.72 30.06
CA THR A 418 -7.44 45.54 31.01
C THR A 418 -6.68 45.64 32.32
#